data_83073dbdc5405f76f5b10a68491712e2
#
_entry.id   83073dbdc5405f76f5b10a68491712e2
#
_cell.length_a   1.000
_cell.length_b   1.000
_cell.length_c   1.000
_cell.angle_alpha   90.00
_cell.angle_beta   90.00
_cell.angle_gamma   90.00
#
_symmetry.space_group_name_H-M   'P 1'
#
loop_
_entity.id
_entity.type
_entity.pdbx_description
1 polymer ?
#
loop_
_entity_poly.entity_id
_entity_poly.type
_entity_poly.pdbx_seq_one_letter_code
_entity_poly.pdbx_strand_id
1 'polypeptide(L)'
;LEQKMLMALGDLHELRTARAEEKSESEEKKAELQNLEGNLTVQKQGQVATKNDRNSLLSITKNEEKKYQQLIKEQEQKEAELEREIADYERQIKVTLNASLLPPRGHGVLAYPLPDTILESCSSLLVADQKNCVTQYFGYTPFAASGAYSGKGHNGMDFRALVGTPVLAAGPGVVEATGDTDAECPRASYGKWILVRHNNNLSTIYGHLSGIDVRIGQSVSSAQRIGLSGRSGYATGPHLHLTVAITQAVQVSSFPANTCGKRRNITLPVVGSDPVSGISGYLNPLNYL
;
A
#
# COMPACT_ATOMS: atom_id res chain seq x y z
N LEU A 1 -34.08 4.93 52.28
CA LEU A 1 -33.04 5.84 51.77
C LEU A 1 -31.95 5.06 51.03
N GLU A 2 -31.48 3.96 51.58
CA GLU A 2 -30.38 3.12 51.03
C GLU A 2 -30.70 2.55 49.62
N GLN A 3 -31.92 2.03 49.41
CA GLN A 3 -32.36 1.49 48.11
C GLN A 3 -32.37 2.55 46.99
N LYS A 4 -32.81 3.77 47.31
CA LYS A 4 -32.80 4.89 46.33
C LYS A 4 -31.39 5.35 46.02
N MET A 5 -30.46 5.24 46.96
CA MET A 5 -29.04 5.60 46.75
C MET A 5 -28.33 4.55 45.91
N LEU A 6 -28.64 3.26 46.10
CA LEU A 6 -28.12 2.16 45.28
C LEU A 6 -28.62 2.24 43.82
N MET A 7 -29.89 2.56 43.61
CA MET A 7 -30.41 2.78 42.24
C MET A 7 -29.75 3.98 41.57
N ALA A 8 -29.63 5.11 42.29
CA ALA A 8 -28.94 6.29 41.72
C ALA A 8 -27.46 6.06 41.42
N LEU A 9 -26.77 5.21 42.18
CA LEU A 9 -25.38 4.79 41.90
C LEU A 9 -25.34 3.86 40.68
N GLY A 10 -26.30 2.99 40.47
CA GLY A 10 -26.45 2.17 39.29
C GLY A 10 -26.65 3.02 38.04
N ASP A 11 -27.62 3.94 38.08
CA ASP A 11 -27.89 4.86 36.95
C ASP A 11 -26.68 5.74 36.62
N LEU A 12 -25.92 6.17 37.64
CA LEU A 12 -24.68 6.94 37.45
C LEU A 12 -23.57 6.11 36.81
N HIS A 13 -23.51 4.82 37.12
CA HIS A 13 -22.53 3.90 36.53
C HIS A 13 -22.86 3.62 35.05
N GLU A 14 -24.14 3.36 34.76
CA GLU A 14 -24.59 3.18 33.36
C GLU A 14 -24.38 4.46 32.53
N LEU A 15 -24.64 5.63 33.10
CA LEU A 15 -24.41 6.90 32.41
C LEU A 15 -22.91 7.16 32.15
N ARG A 16 -22.03 6.74 33.07
CA ARG A 16 -20.58 6.83 32.90
C ARG A 16 -20.06 5.89 31.83
N THR A 17 -20.56 4.65 31.78
CA THR A 17 -20.18 3.68 30.74
C THR A 17 -20.66 4.13 29.38
N ALA A 18 -21.90 4.55 29.24
CA ALA A 18 -22.44 5.09 27.98
C ALA A 18 -21.67 6.32 27.50
N ARG A 19 -21.28 7.23 28.40
CA ARG A 19 -20.43 8.39 28.04
C ARG A 19 -19.02 8.03 27.65
N ALA A 20 -18.45 6.97 28.23
CA ALA A 20 -17.12 6.48 27.86
C ALA A 20 -17.15 5.83 26.47
N GLU A 21 -18.19 5.09 26.15
CA GLU A 21 -18.41 4.50 24.82
C GLU A 21 -18.65 5.57 23.76
N GLU A 22 -19.51 6.57 24.03
CA GLU A 22 -19.77 7.70 23.13
C GLU A 22 -18.48 8.52 22.87
N LYS A 23 -17.65 8.71 23.91
CA LYS A 23 -16.35 9.37 23.78
C LYS A 23 -15.39 8.57 22.91
N SER A 24 -15.31 7.25 23.10
CA SER A 24 -14.47 6.34 22.31
C SER A 24 -14.89 6.35 20.84
N GLU A 25 -16.19 6.27 20.56
CA GLU A 25 -16.73 6.34 19.20
C GLU A 25 -16.47 7.70 18.53
N SER A 26 -16.57 8.78 19.29
CA SER A 26 -16.25 10.12 18.81
C SER A 26 -14.77 10.31 18.51
N GLU A 27 -13.88 9.74 19.31
CA GLU A 27 -12.42 9.75 19.07
C GLU A 27 -12.05 8.90 17.84
N GLU A 28 -12.71 7.77 17.64
CA GLU A 28 -12.54 6.91 16.47
C GLU A 28 -12.99 7.61 15.17
N LYS A 29 -14.18 8.24 15.20
CA LYS A 29 -14.69 9.06 14.08
C LYS A 29 -13.80 10.26 13.77
N LYS A 30 -13.22 10.87 14.81
CA LYS A 30 -12.30 12.00 14.64
C LYS A 30 -10.98 11.55 13.99
N ALA A 31 -10.46 10.39 14.37
CA ALA A 31 -9.26 9.80 13.75
C ALA A 31 -9.52 9.40 12.29
N GLU A 32 -10.71 8.87 12.00
CA GLU A 32 -11.14 8.54 10.65
C GLU A 32 -11.25 9.80 9.76
N LEU A 33 -11.87 10.87 10.29
CA LEU A 33 -11.96 12.16 9.62
C LEU A 33 -10.59 12.79 9.34
N GLN A 34 -9.67 12.74 10.30
CA GLN A 34 -8.31 13.23 10.11
C GLN A 34 -7.55 12.42 9.06
N ASN A 35 -7.76 11.11 9.00
CA ASN A 35 -7.21 10.24 7.97
C ASN A 35 -7.78 10.60 6.58
N LEU A 36 -9.07 10.87 6.51
CA LEU A 36 -9.75 11.24 5.27
C LEU A 36 -9.28 12.63 4.76
N GLU A 37 -9.12 13.60 5.65
CA GLU A 37 -8.56 14.92 5.33
C GLU A 37 -7.10 14.84 4.87
N GLY A 38 -6.30 13.98 5.53
CA GLY A 38 -4.92 13.68 5.13
C GLY A 38 -4.86 13.10 3.71
N ASN A 39 -5.69 12.09 3.45
CA ASN A 39 -5.82 11.46 2.14
C ASN A 39 -6.18 12.47 1.04
N LEU A 40 -7.13 13.37 1.33
CA LEU A 40 -7.58 14.40 0.38
C LEU A 40 -6.46 15.41 0.05
N THR A 41 -5.62 15.72 1.01
CA THR A 41 -4.51 16.69 0.87
C THR A 41 -3.38 16.11 0.02
N VAL A 42 -2.97 14.87 0.32
CA VAL A 42 -1.93 14.15 -0.45
C VAL A 42 -2.33 14.00 -1.91
N GLN A 43 -3.59 13.74 -2.15
CA GLN A 43 -4.12 13.61 -3.49
C GLN A 43 -4.04 14.89 -4.31
N LYS A 44 -4.45 16.01 -3.74
CA LYS A 44 -4.31 17.29 -4.41
C LYS A 44 -2.85 17.56 -4.79
N GLN A 45 -1.92 17.20 -3.89
CA GLN A 45 -0.48 17.37 -4.14
C GLN A 45 0.04 16.40 -5.20
N GLY A 46 -0.41 15.12 -5.18
CA GLY A 46 -0.07 14.15 -6.23
C GLY A 46 -0.60 14.56 -7.62
N GLN A 47 -1.81 15.10 -7.68
CA GLN A 47 -2.37 15.64 -8.93
C GLN A 47 -1.59 16.87 -9.42
N VAL A 48 -1.16 17.75 -8.52
CA VAL A 48 -0.35 18.93 -8.87
C VAL A 48 1.03 18.51 -9.34
N ALA A 49 1.68 17.54 -8.68
CA ALA A 49 2.97 16.99 -9.11
C ALA A 49 2.86 16.34 -10.48
N THR A 50 1.85 15.48 -10.68
CA THR A 50 1.59 14.84 -12.00
C THR A 50 1.31 15.85 -13.09
N LYS A 51 0.56 16.93 -12.77
CA LYS A 51 0.28 18.01 -13.70
C LYS A 51 1.53 18.84 -14.02
N ASN A 52 2.39 19.08 -13.05
CA ASN A 52 3.65 19.80 -13.24
C ASN A 52 4.66 18.96 -14.02
N ASP A 53 4.77 17.67 -13.76
CA ASP A 53 5.58 16.74 -14.56
C ASP A 53 5.07 16.66 -16.00
N ARG A 54 3.76 16.60 -16.19
CA ARG A 54 3.13 16.71 -17.53
C ARG A 54 3.48 18.04 -18.22
N ASN A 55 3.34 19.16 -17.53
CA ASN A 55 3.61 20.48 -18.09
C ASN A 55 5.10 20.68 -18.38
N SER A 56 5.99 20.15 -17.54
CA SER A 56 7.44 20.16 -17.77
C SER A 56 7.82 19.33 -18.99
N LEU A 57 7.24 18.13 -19.13
CA LEU A 57 7.39 17.31 -20.34
C LEU A 57 6.86 18.02 -21.61
N LEU A 58 5.71 18.70 -21.48
CA LEU A 58 5.10 19.45 -22.58
C LEU A 58 5.92 20.70 -22.97
N SER A 59 6.59 21.34 -22.00
CA SER A 59 7.45 22.51 -22.28
C SER A 59 8.72 22.17 -23.05
N ILE A 60 9.21 20.95 -22.90
CA ILE A 60 10.44 20.46 -23.55
C ILE A 60 10.20 20.05 -25.01
N THR A 61 8.95 19.69 -25.37
CA THR A 61 8.67 19.12 -26.70
C THR A 61 7.37 19.62 -27.31
N LYS A 62 7.25 20.94 -27.50
CA LYS A 62 6.07 21.57 -28.13
C LYS A 62 5.61 20.93 -29.45
N ASN A 63 6.51 20.35 -30.21
CA ASN A 63 6.23 19.70 -31.50
C ASN A 63 5.87 18.19 -31.38
N GLU A 64 6.03 17.59 -30.21
CA GLU A 64 5.75 16.17 -29.96
C GLU A 64 4.58 15.95 -28.97
N GLU A 65 3.92 17.01 -28.54
CA GLU A 65 2.86 16.99 -27.51
C GLU A 65 1.79 15.93 -27.80
N LYS A 66 1.31 15.89 -29.04
CA LYS A 66 0.27 14.93 -29.44
C LYS A 66 0.73 13.47 -29.32
N LYS A 67 1.98 13.23 -29.69
CA LYS A 67 2.59 11.88 -29.64
C LYS A 67 2.82 11.44 -28.20
N TYR A 68 3.27 12.35 -27.33
CA TYR A 68 3.43 12.06 -25.90
C TYR A 68 2.11 11.80 -25.20
N GLN A 69 1.08 12.60 -25.48
CA GLN A 69 -0.26 12.40 -24.94
C GLN A 69 -0.83 11.04 -25.36
N GLN A 70 -0.61 10.66 -26.63
CA GLN A 70 -1.04 9.36 -27.12
C GLN A 70 -0.30 8.22 -26.44
N LEU A 71 1.04 8.33 -26.29
CA LEU A 71 1.86 7.31 -25.60
C LEU A 71 1.51 7.16 -24.12
N ILE A 72 1.25 8.29 -23.43
CA ILE A 72 0.79 8.26 -22.03
C ILE A 72 -0.54 7.55 -21.94
N LYS A 73 -1.50 7.92 -22.78
CA LYS A 73 -2.82 7.30 -22.80
C LYS A 73 -2.78 5.80 -23.14
N GLU A 74 -1.93 5.43 -24.07
CA GLU A 74 -1.72 4.00 -24.41
C GLU A 74 -1.09 3.24 -23.24
N GLN A 75 -0.17 3.88 -22.52
CA GLN A 75 0.46 3.28 -21.34
C GLN A 75 -0.54 3.15 -20.17
N GLU A 76 -1.33 4.19 -19.91
CA GLU A 76 -2.39 4.17 -18.88
C GLU A 76 -3.44 3.10 -19.19
N GLN A 77 -3.80 2.93 -20.47
CA GLN A 77 -4.74 1.90 -20.89
C GLN A 77 -4.18 0.49 -20.70
N LYS A 78 -2.92 0.27 -21.06
CA LYS A 78 -2.25 -1.02 -20.86
C LYS A 78 -2.16 -1.38 -19.38
N GLU A 79 -1.82 -0.39 -18.55
CA GLU A 79 -1.74 -0.61 -17.12
C GLU A 79 -3.11 -0.93 -16.51
N ALA A 80 -4.15 -0.18 -16.89
CA ALA A 80 -5.51 -0.46 -16.43
C ALA A 80 -6.02 -1.85 -16.89
N GLU A 81 -5.57 -2.32 -18.05
CA GLU A 81 -5.89 -3.66 -18.52
C GLU A 81 -5.12 -4.73 -17.73
N LEU A 82 -3.82 -4.53 -17.49
CA LEU A 82 -3.02 -5.43 -16.67
C LEU A 82 -3.56 -5.53 -15.24
N GLU A 83 -3.93 -4.40 -14.64
CA GLU A 83 -4.54 -4.38 -13.31
C GLU A 83 -5.87 -5.15 -13.27
N ARG A 84 -6.65 -5.14 -14.35
CA ARG A 84 -7.84 -5.99 -14.47
C ARG A 84 -7.47 -7.47 -14.54
N GLU A 85 -6.46 -7.84 -15.34
CA GLU A 85 -5.98 -9.21 -15.44
C GLU A 85 -5.49 -9.73 -14.07
N ILE A 86 -4.70 -8.93 -13.33
CA ILE A 86 -4.27 -9.23 -11.95
C ILE A 86 -5.49 -9.40 -11.05
N ALA A 87 -6.42 -8.45 -11.11
CA ALA A 87 -7.64 -8.45 -10.31
C ALA A 87 -8.52 -9.66 -10.56
N ASP A 88 -8.62 -10.09 -11.81
CA ASP A 88 -9.39 -11.29 -12.20
C ASP A 88 -8.71 -12.55 -11.69
N TYR A 89 -7.38 -12.57 -11.69
CA TYR A 89 -6.60 -13.67 -11.15
C TYR A 89 -6.75 -13.75 -9.62
N GLU A 90 -6.63 -12.62 -8.91
CA GLU A 90 -6.86 -12.55 -7.47
C GLU A 90 -8.25 -13.04 -7.04
N ARG A 91 -9.30 -12.72 -7.84
CA ARG A 91 -10.67 -13.21 -7.57
C ARG A 91 -10.81 -14.73 -7.66
N GLN A 92 -9.91 -15.41 -8.36
CA GLN A 92 -9.90 -16.87 -8.45
C GLN A 92 -9.23 -17.51 -7.24
N ILE A 93 -8.40 -16.75 -6.52
CA ILE A 93 -7.72 -17.22 -5.31
C ILE A 93 -8.70 -17.15 -4.14
N LYS A 94 -9.31 -18.29 -3.84
CA LYS A 94 -10.22 -18.44 -2.71
C LYS A 94 -9.43 -19.03 -1.54
N VAL A 95 -9.37 -18.31 -0.43
CA VAL A 95 -8.70 -18.74 0.79
C VAL A 95 -9.66 -18.65 1.96
N THR A 96 -9.52 -19.56 2.92
CA THR A 96 -10.22 -19.43 4.20
C THR A 96 -9.33 -18.65 5.15
N LEU A 97 -9.78 -17.48 5.57
CA LEU A 97 -9.01 -16.59 6.43
C LEU A 97 -9.52 -16.66 7.87
N ASN A 98 -8.59 -16.76 8.80
CA ASN A 98 -8.88 -16.68 10.22
C ASN A 98 -8.34 -15.38 10.82
N ALA A 99 -9.22 -14.39 10.94
CA ALA A 99 -8.87 -13.08 11.49
C ALA A 99 -8.36 -13.13 12.94
N SER A 100 -8.72 -14.17 13.70
CA SER A 100 -8.25 -14.29 15.10
C SER A 100 -6.74 -14.62 15.22
N LEU A 101 -6.12 -15.02 14.13
CA LEU A 101 -4.67 -15.28 14.06
C LEU A 101 -3.85 -14.02 13.76
N LEU A 102 -4.51 -12.91 13.45
CA LEU A 102 -3.81 -11.66 13.21
C LEU A 102 -3.35 -11.04 14.52
N PRO A 103 -2.19 -10.38 14.54
CA PRO A 103 -1.79 -9.59 15.70
C PRO A 103 -2.82 -8.47 15.93
N PRO A 104 -3.00 -8.03 17.19
CA PRO A 104 -3.84 -6.89 17.47
C PRO A 104 -3.32 -5.67 16.69
N ARG A 105 -4.25 -4.84 16.20
CA ARG A 105 -3.91 -3.58 15.56
C ARG A 105 -3.20 -2.69 16.56
N GLY A 106 -2.14 -2.02 16.15
CA GLY A 106 -1.39 -1.10 16.99
C GLY A 106 -0.06 -0.69 16.37
N HIS A 107 0.41 0.47 16.77
CA HIS A 107 1.73 0.95 16.35
C HIS A 107 2.84 0.04 16.88
N GLY A 108 3.84 -0.20 16.03
CA GLY A 108 5.04 -0.98 16.40
C GLY A 108 4.88 -2.49 16.27
N VAL A 109 3.79 -3.00 15.70
CA VAL A 109 3.69 -4.41 15.27
C VAL A 109 4.66 -4.67 14.12
N LEU A 110 4.78 -3.69 13.23
CA LEU A 110 5.76 -3.61 12.16
C LEU A 110 6.61 -2.34 12.32
N ALA A 111 7.88 -2.42 11.95
CA ALA A 111 8.78 -1.27 11.88
C ALA A 111 8.58 -0.51 10.57
N TYR A 112 8.98 0.74 10.56
CA TYR A 112 8.95 1.56 9.35
C TYR A 112 9.88 0.99 8.27
N PRO A 113 9.40 0.93 7.01
CA PRO A 113 10.15 0.31 5.91
C PRO A 113 11.27 1.19 5.33
N LEU A 114 11.37 2.43 5.75
CA LEU A 114 12.39 3.39 5.36
C LEU A 114 12.95 4.11 6.58
N PRO A 115 14.22 4.55 6.56
CA PRO A 115 14.75 5.43 7.61
C PRO A 115 14.02 6.78 7.61
N ASP A 116 14.00 7.46 8.74
CA ASP A 116 13.40 8.80 8.88
C ASP A 116 11.97 8.93 8.32
N THR A 117 11.19 7.86 8.42
CA THR A 117 9.80 7.83 7.94
C THR A 117 8.89 8.66 8.84
N ILE A 118 8.06 9.48 8.22
CA ILE A 118 6.98 10.21 8.86
C ILE A 118 5.65 9.71 8.26
N LEU A 119 4.73 9.25 9.12
CA LEU A 119 3.41 8.75 8.70
C LEU A 119 2.42 9.88 8.39
N GLU A 120 2.93 11.03 8.01
CA GLU A 120 2.13 12.17 7.56
C GLU A 120 2.21 12.30 6.05
N SER A 121 1.19 12.93 5.49
CA SER A 121 1.18 13.30 4.09
C SER A 121 2.34 14.24 3.75
N CYS A 122 2.97 14.00 2.61
CA CYS A 122 4.06 14.85 2.16
C CYS A 122 3.63 16.30 2.00
N SER A 123 4.27 17.19 2.76
CA SER A 123 4.18 18.64 2.63
C SER A 123 5.42 19.17 1.92
N SER A 124 5.38 20.43 1.46
CA SER A 124 6.55 21.10 0.88
C SER A 124 7.73 21.16 1.86
N LEU A 125 7.47 21.31 3.17
CA LEU A 125 8.50 21.32 4.21
C LEU A 125 9.14 19.96 4.37
N LEU A 126 8.34 18.88 4.49
CA LEU A 126 8.86 17.51 4.61
C LEU A 126 9.66 17.10 3.39
N VAL A 127 9.26 17.55 2.19
CA VAL A 127 10.00 17.32 0.95
C VAL A 127 11.32 18.10 0.94
N ALA A 128 11.32 19.35 1.40
CA ALA A 128 12.54 20.15 1.52
C ALA A 128 13.54 19.55 2.52
N ASP A 129 13.05 19.00 3.64
CA ASP A 129 13.84 18.30 4.65
C ASP A 129 14.22 16.86 4.26
N GLN A 130 13.92 16.46 3.02
CA GLN A 130 14.18 15.12 2.47
C GLN A 130 13.57 13.97 3.29
N LYS A 131 12.51 14.22 4.05
CA LYS A 131 11.82 13.18 4.83
C LYS A 131 11.08 12.19 3.93
N ASN A 132 11.05 10.94 4.36
CA ASN A 132 10.27 9.88 3.73
C ASN A 132 8.85 9.95 4.30
N CYS A 133 7.96 10.62 3.60
CA CYS A 133 6.58 10.89 3.99
C CYS A 133 5.61 10.10 3.11
N VAL A 134 4.34 10.01 3.51
CA VAL A 134 3.32 9.27 2.78
C VAL A 134 2.86 10.06 1.55
N THR A 135 2.96 9.45 0.38
CA THR A 135 2.44 10.00 -0.89
C THR A 135 1.07 9.45 -1.23
N GLN A 136 0.78 8.20 -0.83
CA GLN A 136 -0.52 7.59 -1.04
C GLN A 136 -0.85 6.60 0.09
N TYR A 137 -2.04 6.72 0.66
CA TYR A 137 -2.54 5.81 1.69
C TYR A 137 -3.22 4.58 1.07
N PHE A 138 -3.45 3.58 1.92
CA PHE A 138 -4.19 2.37 1.59
C PHE A 138 -5.68 2.67 1.35
N GLY A 139 -6.28 1.93 0.42
CA GLY A 139 -7.72 1.91 0.20
C GLY A 139 -8.18 2.87 -0.89
N TYR A 140 -9.42 3.30 -0.79
CA TYR A 140 -10.08 4.08 -1.83
C TYR A 140 -9.61 5.54 -1.80
N THR A 141 -8.44 5.76 -2.39
CA THR A 141 -7.88 7.09 -2.54
C THR A 141 -8.51 7.78 -3.76
N PRO A 142 -8.46 9.07 -3.84
CA PRO A 142 -8.94 9.76 -5.03
C PRO A 142 -8.14 9.46 -6.32
N PHE A 143 -6.88 9.06 -6.24
CA PHE A 143 -6.18 8.51 -7.40
C PHE A 143 -6.83 7.18 -7.84
N ALA A 144 -7.20 6.32 -6.88
CA ALA A 144 -8.03 5.15 -7.17
C ALA A 144 -9.40 5.53 -7.77
N ALA A 145 -10.03 6.59 -7.26
CA ALA A 145 -11.29 7.11 -7.78
C ALA A 145 -11.20 7.70 -9.19
N SER A 146 -10.01 8.16 -9.62
CA SER A 146 -9.78 8.64 -11.00
C SER A 146 -9.64 7.52 -12.04
N GLY A 147 -9.80 6.25 -11.63
CA GLY A 147 -9.75 5.08 -12.50
C GLY A 147 -8.47 4.24 -12.37
N ALA A 148 -7.52 4.66 -11.54
CA ALA A 148 -6.39 3.81 -11.16
C ALA A 148 -6.87 2.57 -10.39
N TYR A 149 -6.08 1.50 -10.42
CA TYR A 149 -6.36 0.22 -9.74
C TYR A 149 -7.72 -0.41 -10.11
N SER A 150 -8.24 -0.10 -11.32
CA SER A 150 -9.52 -0.65 -11.83
C SER A 150 -10.69 -0.55 -10.83
N GLY A 151 -10.70 0.50 -10.01
CA GLY A 151 -11.76 0.77 -9.02
C GLY A 151 -11.64 0.00 -7.70
N LYS A 152 -10.53 -0.72 -7.47
CA LYS A 152 -10.33 -1.52 -6.26
C LYS A 152 -9.71 -0.78 -5.08
N GLY A 153 -9.22 0.39 -5.24
CA GLY A 153 -8.45 1.07 -4.21
C GLY A 153 -6.97 0.65 -4.19
N HIS A 154 -6.15 1.43 -3.52
CA HIS A 154 -4.72 1.19 -3.39
C HIS A 154 -4.48 0.03 -2.41
N ASN A 155 -3.74 -0.98 -2.82
CA ASN A 155 -3.49 -2.21 -2.07
C ASN A 155 -2.32 -2.14 -1.08
N GLY A 156 -1.74 -0.96 -0.89
CA GLY A 156 -0.64 -0.70 0.02
C GLY A 156 -0.56 0.76 0.46
N MET A 157 0.60 1.16 0.89
CA MET A 157 0.98 2.56 1.15
C MET A 157 2.20 2.92 0.34
N ASP A 158 2.21 4.14 -0.21
CA ASP A 158 3.34 4.69 -0.91
C ASP A 158 4.06 5.71 -0.05
N PHE A 159 5.37 5.54 0.05
CA PHE A 159 6.26 6.46 0.74
C PHE A 159 7.17 7.15 -0.27
N ARG A 160 7.20 8.47 -0.25
CA ARG A 160 8.22 9.21 -0.97
C ARG A 160 9.60 8.66 -0.57
N ALA A 161 10.39 8.28 -1.54
CA ALA A 161 11.77 7.85 -1.33
C ALA A 161 12.58 8.16 -2.59
N LEU A 162 13.75 8.76 -2.41
CA LEU A 162 14.68 8.94 -3.52
C LEU A 162 15.17 7.58 -4.00
N VAL A 163 15.51 7.47 -5.29
CA VAL A 163 16.11 6.24 -5.82
C VAL A 163 17.39 5.93 -5.03
N GLY A 164 17.49 4.69 -4.54
CA GLY A 164 18.64 4.24 -3.75
C GLY A 164 18.50 4.46 -2.24
N THR A 165 17.35 4.95 -1.73
CA THR A 165 17.08 4.97 -0.29
C THR A 165 17.02 3.54 0.25
N PRO A 166 17.71 3.20 1.36
CA PRO A 166 17.65 1.88 1.96
C PRO A 166 16.22 1.47 2.30
N VAL A 167 15.79 0.29 1.84
CA VAL A 167 14.52 -0.32 2.21
C VAL A 167 14.78 -1.34 3.30
N LEU A 168 14.01 -1.25 4.39
CA LEU A 168 14.16 -2.02 5.61
C LEU A 168 13.03 -3.03 5.76
N ALA A 169 13.34 -4.22 6.29
CA ALA A 169 12.33 -5.21 6.65
C ALA A 169 11.45 -4.66 7.78
N ALA A 170 10.15 -4.60 7.54
CA ALA A 170 9.19 -4.08 8.52
C ALA A 170 9.02 -4.99 9.76
N GLY A 171 9.52 -6.21 9.70
CA GLY A 171 9.53 -7.13 10.83
C GLY A 171 10.49 -8.29 10.62
N PRO A 172 10.77 -9.07 11.67
CA PRO A 172 11.54 -10.29 11.51
C PRO A 172 10.76 -11.31 10.69
N GLY A 173 11.45 -12.06 9.84
CA GLY A 173 10.78 -13.04 8.97
C GLY A 173 11.74 -13.74 8.02
N VAL A 174 11.16 -14.33 6.99
CA VAL A 174 11.89 -15.02 5.93
C VAL A 174 11.49 -14.42 4.59
N VAL A 175 12.46 -14.15 3.74
CA VAL A 175 12.22 -13.75 2.35
C VAL A 175 11.61 -14.93 1.61
N GLU A 176 10.33 -14.84 1.31
CA GLU A 176 9.59 -15.92 0.65
C GLU A 176 9.82 -15.91 -0.86
N ALA A 177 9.85 -14.72 -1.45
CA ALA A 177 10.09 -14.57 -2.88
C ALA A 177 10.64 -13.18 -3.21
N THR A 178 11.24 -13.08 -4.38
CA THR A 178 11.66 -11.82 -5.03
C THR A 178 11.40 -11.93 -6.53
N GLY A 179 11.21 -10.80 -7.19
CA GLY A 179 11.00 -10.79 -8.63
C GLY A 179 11.21 -9.42 -9.27
N ASP A 180 11.04 -9.41 -10.58
CA ASP A 180 11.14 -8.20 -11.40
C ASP A 180 10.12 -8.29 -12.55
N THR A 181 8.98 -7.66 -12.36
CA THR A 181 7.92 -7.64 -13.39
C THR A 181 8.35 -6.86 -14.63
N ASP A 182 9.30 -5.91 -14.53
CA ASP A 182 9.84 -5.17 -15.67
C ASP A 182 10.63 -6.07 -16.62
N ALA A 183 11.28 -7.10 -16.11
CA ALA A 183 12.00 -8.07 -16.95
C ALA A 183 11.05 -8.88 -17.84
N GLU A 184 9.84 -9.10 -17.36
CA GLU A 184 8.79 -9.86 -18.04
C GLU A 184 7.90 -8.93 -18.88
N CYS A 185 7.51 -7.80 -18.31
CA CYS A 185 6.61 -6.81 -18.89
C CYS A 185 7.03 -5.39 -18.44
N PRO A 186 7.72 -4.62 -19.28
CA PRO A 186 8.24 -3.30 -18.90
C PRO A 186 7.17 -2.37 -18.35
N ARG A 187 7.46 -1.74 -17.22
CA ARG A 187 6.58 -0.81 -16.49
C ARG A 187 5.29 -1.45 -15.96
N ALA A 188 5.32 -2.72 -15.63
CA ALA A 188 4.17 -3.44 -15.11
C ALA A 188 4.21 -3.58 -13.60
N SER A 189 3.09 -3.33 -12.94
CA SER A 189 2.84 -3.63 -11.53
C SER A 189 4.00 -3.23 -10.60
N TYR A 190 4.48 -4.14 -9.73
CA TYR A 190 5.48 -3.85 -8.69
C TYR A 190 6.90 -3.54 -9.18
N GLY A 191 7.26 -3.81 -10.46
CA GLY A 191 8.65 -3.74 -10.91
C GLY A 191 9.52 -4.75 -10.17
N LYS A 192 10.65 -4.32 -9.60
CA LYS A 192 11.42 -5.14 -8.65
C LYS A 192 10.73 -5.16 -7.31
N TRP A 193 10.54 -6.38 -6.77
CA TRP A 193 9.80 -6.57 -5.53
C TRP A 193 10.40 -7.65 -4.62
N ILE A 194 10.12 -7.54 -3.32
CA ILE A 194 10.47 -8.50 -2.28
C ILE A 194 9.20 -8.85 -1.51
N LEU A 195 8.99 -10.13 -1.23
CA LEU A 195 7.96 -10.64 -0.32
C LEU A 195 8.65 -11.21 0.92
N VAL A 196 8.29 -10.68 2.10
CA VAL A 196 8.75 -11.20 3.40
C VAL A 196 7.56 -11.76 4.17
N ARG A 197 7.66 -13.01 4.60
CA ARG A 197 6.72 -13.65 5.52
C ARG A 197 7.19 -13.47 6.95
N HIS A 198 6.35 -12.90 7.79
CA HIS A 198 6.62 -12.69 9.21
C HIS A 198 6.03 -13.79 10.08
N ASN A 199 6.55 -13.94 11.30
CA ASN A 199 6.11 -14.99 12.23
C ASN A 199 4.74 -14.72 12.87
N ASN A 200 4.17 -13.53 12.66
CA ASN A 200 2.91 -13.05 13.25
C ASN A 200 1.71 -13.13 12.28
N ASN A 201 1.76 -14.01 11.30
CA ASN A 201 0.75 -14.19 10.25
C ASN A 201 0.57 -12.98 9.29
N LEU A 202 1.49 -12.03 9.32
CA LEU A 202 1.57 -10.94 8.35
C LEU A 202 2.63 -11.25 7.30
N SER A 203 2.40 -10.78 6.10
CA SER A 203 3.39 -10.71 5.02
C SER A 203 3.49 -9.28 4.52
N THR A 204 4.70 -8.86 4.14
CA THR A 204 4.94 -7.55 3.55
C THR A 204 5.52 -7.68 2.16
N ILE A 205 5.02 -6.86 1.24
CA ILE A 205 5.51 -6.77 -0.15
C ILE A 205 6.06 -5.36 -0.34
N TYR A 206 7.30 -5.31 -0.84
CA TYR A 206 8.02 -4.07 -1.12
C TYR A 206 8.16 -3.94 -2.62
N GLY A 207 7.56 -2.91 -3.22
CA GLY A 207 7.54 -2.69 -4.66
C GLY A 207 8.39 -1.50 -5.12
N HIS A 208 8.52 -1.37 -6.43
CA HIS A 208 9.20 -0.30 -7.17
C HIS A 208 10.68 -0.14 -6.84
N LEU A 209 11.35 -1.24 -6.43
CA LEU A 209 12.74 -1.22 -6.00
C LEU A 209 13.70 -0.95 -7.16
N SER A 210 14.85 -0.32 -6.86
CA SER A 210 16.01 -0.24 -7.79
C SER A 210 16.95 -1.41 -7.61
N GLY A 211 17.04 -1.99 -6.41
CA GLY A 211 17.92 -3.10 -6.07
C GLY A 211 17.33 -3.99 -4.99
N ILE A 212 17.70 -5.29 -5.04
CA ILE A 212 17.33 -6.33 -4.07
C ILE A 212 18.61 -6.83 -3.43
N ASP A 213 18.73 -6.73 -2.10
CA ASP A 213 19.93 -7.08 -1.33
C ASP A 213 19.82 -8.43 -0.62
N VAL A 214 18.71 -9.14 -0.79
CA VAL A 214 18.41 -10.39 -0.10
C VAL A 214 18.09 -11.51 -1.07
N ARG A 215 18.09 -12.77 -0.57
CA ARG A 215 17.82 -13.99 -1.34
C ARG A 215 16.60 -14.70 -0.79
N ILE A 216 15.88 -15.42 -1.63
CA ILE A 216 14.79 -16.32 -1.23
C ILE A 216 15.30 -17.31 -0.17
N GLY A 217 14.52 -17.51 0.89
CA GLY A 217 14.86 -18.34 2.05
C GLY A 217 15.74 -17.64 3.09
N GLN A 218 16.21 -16.42 2.85
CA GLN A 218 17.01 -15.67 3.81
C GLN A 218 16.14 -15.18 4.97
N SER A 219 16.58 -15.47 6.22
CA SER A 219 16.01 -14.84 7.41
C SER A 219 16.45 -13.39 7.51
N VAL A 220 15.54 -12.51 7.86
CA VAL A 220 15.77 -11.08 8.06
C VAL A 220 15.28 -10.65 9.44
N SER A 221 15.99 -9.71 10.04
CA SER A 221 15.58 -9.06 11.28
C SER A 221 14.77 -7.81 10.98
N SER A 222 13.98 -7.34 11.94
CA SER A 222 13.32 -6.04 11.85
C SER A 222 14.35 -4.94 11.61
N ALA A 223 14.02 -3.97 10.76
CA ALA A 223 14.88 -2.87 10.34
C ALA A 223 16.18 -3.29 9.61
N GLN A 224 16.33 -4.57 9.24
CA GLN A 224 17.43 -5.00 8.37
C GLN A 224 17.22 -4.47 6.96
N ARG A 225 18.27 -3.91 6.34
CA ARG A 225 18.23 -3.51 4.92
C ARG A 225 18.02 -4.74 4.04
N ILE A 226 17.02 -4.68 3.16
CA ILE A 226 16.64 -5.73 2.24
C ILE A 226 16.73 -5.33 0.77
N GLY A 227 16.82 -4.04 0.49
CA GLY A 227 16.92 -3.52 -0.87
C GLY A 227 17.05 -2.00 -0.90
N LEU A 228 16.84 -1.44 -2.07
CA LEU A 228 16.91 -0.01 -2.34
C LEU A 228 15.64 0.44 -3.06
N SER A 229 15.05 1.55 -2.64
CA SER A 229 13.90 2.17 -3.30
C SER A 229 14.23 2.61 -4.72
N GLY A 230 13.22 2.72 -5.56
CA GLY A 230 13.44 3.04 -6.96
C GLY A 230 12.22 3.63 -7.65
N ARG A 231 12.09 3.29 -8.94
CA ARG A 231 10.99 3.68 -9.82
C ARG A 231 10.72 2.58 -10.86
N SER A 232 10.91 1.32 -10.50
CA SER A 232 10.63 0.18 -11.39
C SER A 232 9.13 -0.14 -11.41
N GLY A 233 8.67 -0.84 -12.43
CA GLY A 233 7.26 -1.16 -12.60
C GLY A 233 6.39 0.06 -12.92
N TYR A 234 5.13 0.00 -12.52
CA TYR A 234 4.18 1.11 -12.69
C TYR A 234 4.35 2.16 -11.60
N ALA A 235 5.36 2.99 -11.74
CA ALA A 235 5.66 4.09 -10.83
C ALA A 235 5.70 5.43 -11.56
N THR A 236 4.88 6.39 -11.14
CA THR A 236 4.84 7.75 -11.70
C THR A 236 6.03 8.60 -11.27
N GLY A 237 6.62 8.29 -10.12
CA GLY A 237 7.80 8.94 -9.56
C GLY A 237 8.55 7.99 -8.62
N PRO A 238 9.74 8.37 -8.11
CA PRO A 238 10.46 7.56 -7.13
C PRO A 238 9.69 7.44 -5.81
N HIS A 239 9.40 6.21 -5.39
CA HIS A 239 8.74 5.91 -4.13
C HIS A 239 8.97 4.44 -3.72
N LEU A 240 8.63 4.11 -2.49
CA LEU A 240 8.48 2.74 -2.01
C LEU A 240 6.99 2.45 -1.88
N HIS A 241 6.51 1.40 -2.52
CA HIS A 241 5.21 0.81 -2.26
C HIS A 241 5.34 -0.28 -1.20
N LEU A 242 4.53 -0.22 -0.14
CA LEU A 242 4.46 -1.24 0.91
C LEU A 242 3.05 -1.81 1.00
N THR A 243 2.90 -3.09 0.70
CA THR A 243 1.67 -3.85 1.00
C THR A 243 1.85 -4.63 2.30
N VAL A 244 0.83 -4.63 3.15
CA VAL A 244 0.69 -5.57 4.28
C VAL A 244 -0.47 -6.49 3.98
N ALA A 245 -0.27 -7.79 4.14
CA ALA A 245 -1.29 -8.78 3.83
C ALA A 245 -1.31 -9.91 4.88
N ILE A 246 -2.45 -10.60 4.96
CA ILE A 246 -2.59 -11.86 5.72
C ILE A 246 -1.75 -12.91 5.01
N THR A 247 -0.80 -13.54 5.71
CA THR A 247 0.11 -14.52 5.10
C THR A 247 -0.61 -15.63 4.34
N GLN A 248 -1.71 -16.14 4.88
CA GLN A 248 -2.51 -17.19 4.24
C GLN A 248 -3.16 -16.76 2.92
N ALA A 249 -3.33 -15.46 2.72
CA ALA A 249 -3.92 -14.90 1.50
C ALA A 249 -2.89 -14.68 0.39
N VAL A 250 -1.60 -14.65 0.71
CA VAL A 250 -0.55 -14.32 -0.25
C VAL A 250 -0.10 -15.56 -1.00
N GLN A 251 -0.05 -15.45 -2.32
CA GLN A 251 0.47 -16.49 -3.22
C GLN A 251 1.33 -15.83 -4.30
N VAL A 252 2.52 -16.35 -4.53
CA VAL A 252 3.31 -15.97 -5.70
C VAL A 252 2.80 -16.76 -6.90
N SER A 253 2.33 -16.05 -7.91
CA SER A 253 1.71 -16.66 -9.08
C SER A 253 2.31 -16.12 -10.38
N SER A 254 2.44 -17.02 -11.35
CA SER A 254 2.84 -16.68 -12.71
C SER A 254 1.65 -16.94 -13.64
N PHE A 255 1.21 -15.92 -14.33
CA PHE A 255 0.07 -16.02 -15.24
C PHE A 255 0.31 -15.23 -16.53
N PRO A 256 -0.37 -15.62 -17.64
CA PRO A 256 -0.25 -14.91 -18.91
C PRO A 256 -0.80 -13.50 -18.77
N ALA A 257 0.01 -12.50 -19.08
CA ALA A 257 -0.44 -11.11 -19.19
C ALA A 257 -0.58 -10.75 -20.68
N ASN A 258 -1.81 -10.69 -21.16
CA ASN A 258 -2.11 -10.39 -22.56
C ASN A 258 -1.64 -8.98 -22.95
N THR A 259 -1.72 -8.07 -22.01
CA THR A 259 -1.32 -6.66 -22.11
C THR A 259 0.17 -6.47 -22.42
N CYS A 260 1.00 -7.44 -22.01
CA CYS A 260 2.46 -7.38 -22.21
C CYS A 260 2.92 -7.84 -23.60
N GLY A 261 2.01 -8.12 -24.51
CA GLY A 261 2.27 -8.60 -25.85
C GLY A 261 2.78 -10.05 -25.90
N LYS A 262 2.46 -10.77 -26.95
CA LYS A 262 2.87 -12.15 -27.25
C LYS A 262 3.12 -13.06 -26.03
N ARG A 263 2.06 -13.41 -25.27
CA ARG A 263 2.06 -14.50 -24.26
C ARG A 263 3.27 -14.52 -23.32
N ARG A 264 3.59 -13.39 -22.72
CA ARG A 264 4.54 -13.37 -21.62
C ARG A 264 3.81 -13.63 -20.31
N ASN A 265 4.37 -14.46 -19.48
CA ASN A 265 3.90 -14.59 -18.10
C ASN A 265 4.50 -13.46 -17.29
N ILE A 266 3.69 -12.93 -16.36
CA ILE A 266 4.15 -12.03 -15.32
C ILE A 266 4.10 -12.79 -14.00
N THR A 267 5.15 -12.66 -13.18
CA THR A 267 5.26 -13.34 -11.89
C THR A 267 5.29 -12.29 -10.78
N LEU A 268 4.30 -12.36 -9.90
CA LEU A 268 4.17 -11.42 -8.77
C LEU A 268 3.41 -12.05 -7.60
N PRO A 269 3.52 -11.47 -6.39
CA PRO A 269 2.64 -11.82 -5.29
C PRO A 269 1.23 -11.29 -5.56
N VAL A 270 0.26 -12.16 -5.42
CA VAL A 270 -1.18 -11.87 -5.52
C VAL A 270 -1.83 -12.18 -4.17
N VAL A 271 -2.87 -11.43 -3.83
CA VAL A 271 -3.52 -11.53 -2.53
C VAL A 271 -4.99 -11.85 -2.70
N GLY A 272 -5.36 -13.04 -2.27
CA GLY A 272 -6.74 -13.52 -2.32
C GLY A 272 -7.61 -12.91 -1.21
N SER A 273 -8.89 -13.26 -1.27
CA SER A 273 -9.89 -12.90 -0.25
C SER A 273 -10.69 -14.13 0.16
N ASP A 274 -11.28 -14.07 1.34
CA ASP A 274 -12.20 -15.11 1.81
C ASP A 274 -13.62 -14.81 1.29
N PRO A 275 -14.13 -15.61 0.36
CA PRO A 275 -15.45 -15.37 -0.23
C PRO A 275 -16.60 -15.64 0.74
N VAL A 276 -16.37 -16.36 1.83
CA VAL A 276 -17.39 -16.71 2.82
C VAL A 276 -17.53 -15.61 3.86
N SER A 277 -16.41 -15.15 4.42
CA SER A 277 -16.40 -14.08 5.41
C SER A 277 -16.39 -12.68 4.79
N GLY A 278 -16.04 -12.56 3.49
CA GLY A 278 -15.84 -11.27 2.82
C GLY A 278 -14.56 -10.54 3.24
N ILE A 279 -13.68 -11.19 4.01
CA ILE A 279 -12.43 -10.59 4.49
C ILE A 279 -11.44 -10.50 3.32
N SER A 280 -10.92 -9.30 3.07
CA SER A 280 -9.80 -9.09 2.16
C SER A 280 -8.49 -9.58 2.79
N GLY A 281 -7.64 -10.21 1.99
CA GLY A 281 -6.28 -10.54 2.40
C GLY A 281 -5.38 -9.32 2.55
N TYR A 282 -5.71 -8.21 1.90
CA TYR A 282 -5.01 -6.93 2.04
C TYR A 282 -5.39 -6.23 3.35
N LEU A 283 -4.40 -5.67 4.02
CA LEU A 283 -4.54 -4.98 5.29
C LEU A 283 -4.02 -3.54 5.18
N ASN A 284 -4.66 -2.62 5.88
CA ASN A 284 -4.15 -1.24 5.96
C ASN A 284 -2.83 -1.20 6.75
N PRO A 285 -1.71 -0.80 6.11
CA PRO A 285 -0.40 -0.76 6.78
C PRO A 285 -0.37 0.14 8.01
N LEU A 286 -1.13 1.24 8.04
CA LEU A 286 -1.23 2.13 9.20
C LEU A 286 -1.72 1.44 10.48
N ASN A 287 -2.42 0.33 10.36
CA ASN A 287 -2.89 -0.42 11.52
C ASN A 287 -1.79 -1.24 12.21
N TYR A 288 -0.57 -1.29 11.62
CA TYR A 288 0.51 -2.15 12.08
C TYR A 288 1.88 -1.47 12.19
N LEU A 289 2.06 -0.32 11.52
CA LEU A 289 3.28 0.52 11.56
C LEU A 289 3.39 1.37 12.82
#